data_84b2ad79c8099a9efe109ddc98a90dcd
#
_entry.id   84b2ad79c8099a9efe109ddc98a90dcd
#
_cell.length_a   1.000
_cell.length_b   1.000
_cell.length_c   1.000
_cell.angle_alpha   90.00
_cell.angle_beta   90.00
_cell.angle_gamma   90.00
#
_symmetry.space_group_name_H-M   'P 1'
#
loop_
_entity.id
_entity.type
_entity.pdbx_description
1 polymer ?
#
loop_
_entity_poly.entity_id
_entity_poly.type
_entity_poly.pdbx_seq_one_letter_code
_entity_poly.pdbx_strand_id
1 'polypeptide(L)'
;MALVAPKDDATAAGPARPGLPSDQQPAAASVSPSRQTQQGNQAANRSDQNAEAWTCPMHPYLRFDTPGKCPKCGMTLVPANPSILGIYNVNLRVTPDVVRVGERVKLTFEFCEPDSGKRVTMFSPTHTKLFHLFVVSQDMASFQHIHPVFEKDGTFTIDTVLPNPGVYKIYADVYPSEGTPQVLQTSVVTAGYRTDLFSSLPNLVPDKLFLKAVDGMRVDVKFDPTEMLAGQPLSISFHLTDAKTGEPVHDLHPYLGAWGHMLMLSADGVDYVHSHPSEMVPENVDPETLHGGPDVVFNAMLPEPGVYRMWTQFRRGLKLITVSFNIRAHDLQ
;
A
#
# COMPACT_ATOMS: atom_id res chain seq x y z
N MET A 1 -51.17 18.81 -30.05
CA MET A 1 -51.66 19.54 -28.88
C MET A 1 -50.46 20.12 -28.17
N ALA A 2 -50.36 21.45 -28.15
CA ALA A 2 -49.19 22.22 -27.91
C ALA A 2 -48.82 22.32 -26.43
N LEU A 3 -47.52 22.29 -26.17
CA LEU A 3 -46.86 22.64 -24.91
C LEU A 3 -46.97 24.14 -24.65
N VAL A 4 -47.12 24.51 -23.38
CA VAL A 4 -46.89 25.87 -22.90
C VAL A 4 -45.85 25.80 -21.77
N ALA A 5 -44.75 26.52 -21.95
CA ALA A 5 -43.77 26.81 -20.92
C ALA A 5 -44.20 28.09 -20.16
N PRO A 6 -43.89 28.25 -18.88
CA PRO A 6 -43.91 29.54 -18.21
C PRO A 6 -42.55 30.22 -18.16
N LYS A 7 -42.65 31.54 -18.29
CA LYS A 7 -41.61 32.55 -18.30
C LYS A 7 -41.12 32.92 -16.91
N ASP A 8 -39.92 33.49 -16.92
CA ASP A 8 -39.16 34.23 -15.88
C ASP A 8 -40.01 35.20 -15.04
N ASP A 9 -39.60 35.37 -13.78
CA ASP A 9 -39.38 36.72 -13.26
C ASP A 9 -38.62 36.78 -11.90
N ALA A 10 -37.72 37.75 -11.84
CA ALA A 10 -37.37 38.71 -10.77
C ALA A 10 -36.40 38.31 -9.64
N THR A 11 -35.19 38.77 -9.83
CA THR A 11 -34.33 39.61 -8.96
C THR A 11 -34.73 39.77 -7.48
N ALA A 12 -33.81 39.40 -6.59
CA ALA A 12 -33.67 40.04 -5.29
C ALA A 12 -32.20 40.10 -4.86
N ALA A 13 -31.76 41.33 -4.64
CA ALA A 13 -30.40 41.70 -4.20
C ALA A 13 -30.19 41.31 -2.71
N GLY A 14 -29.02 40.72 -2.41
CA GLY A 14 -28.55 40.49 -1.05
C GLY A 14 -27.78 41.68 -0.47
N PRO A 15 -27.73 41.86 0.82
CA PRO A 15 -27.17 43.05 1.47
C PRO A 15 -25.62 43.01 1.55
N ALA A 16 -25.07 44.23 1.52
CA ALA A 16 -23.67 44.58 1.59
C ALA A 16 -22.98 44.19 2.90
N ARG A 17 -21.71 43.78 2.79
CA ARG A 17 -20.82 43.62 3.95
C ARG A 17 -20.27 44.96 4.41
N PRO A 18 -20.13 45.24 5.70
CA PRO A 18 -19.44 46.40 6.24
C PRO A 18 -17.92 46.23 6.18
N GLY A 19 -17.25 47.34 5.86
CA GLY A 19 -15.81 47.45 5.71
C GLY A 19 -15.05 47.38 7.05
N LEU A 20 -13.81 46.96 6.95
CA LEU A 20 -12.78 47.02 7.99
C LEU A 20 -12.11 48.43 7.95
N PRO A 21 -11.76 49.01 9.07
CA PRO A 21 -10.97 50.23 9.13
C PRO A 21 -9.45 49.94 8.99
N SER A 22 -8.82 50.76 8.21
CA SER A 22 -7.35 50.99 8.14
C SER A 22 -6.92 51.89 9.29
N ASP A 23 -5.72 51.63 9.82
CA ASP A 23 -4.74 52.56 10.44
C ASP A 23 -3.95 51.81 11.53
N GLN A 24 -2.68 51.83 11.66
CA GLN A 24 -1.60 52.80 11.57
C GLN A 24 -0.29 52.10 11.93
N GLN A 25 0.72 52.31 11.15
CA GLN A 25 2.13 52.03 11.52
C GLN A 25 2.65 53.16 12.43
N PRO A 26 3.55 52.86 13.35
CA PRO A 26 4.58 53.84 13.71
C PRO A 26 6.01 53.36 13.38
N ALA A 27 6.75 54.36 13.10
CA ALA A 27 8.05 54.53 12.47
C ALA A 27 9.25 53.86 13.18
N ALA A 28 10.31 53.76 12.38
CA ALA A 28 11.64 53.33 12.64
C ALA A 28 12.37 54.09 13.77
N ALA A 29 13.24 53.34 14.49
CA ALA A 29 14.37 53.93 15.17
C ALA A 29 15.64 53.16 14.79
N SER A 30 16.53 53.88 14.10
CA SER A 30 17.89 53.52 13.72
C SER A 30 18.83 53.62 14.90
N VAL A 31 19.65 52.61 15.16
CA VAL A 31 20.95 52.77 15.84
C VAL A 31 21.95 51.78 15.24
N SER A 32 22.99 52.29 14.61
CA SER A 32 24.28 51.67 14.38
C SER A 32 25.34 52.67 14.87
N PRO A 33 26.65 52.35 15.07
CA PRO A 33 27.36 51.06 14.98
C PRO A 33 28.37 50.84 16.14
N SER A 34 28.93 49.65 16.27
CA SER A 34 30.33 49.53 16.74
C SER A 34 30.96 48.26 16.14
N ARG A 35 31.97 48.50 15.34
CA ARG A 35 32.96 47.52 14.88
C ARG A 35 33.77 46.97 16.05
N GLN A 36 33.92 45.64 16.13
CA GLN A 36 35.13 45.01 16.57
C GLN A 36 35.41 43.76 15.76
N THR A 37 36.51 43.81 15.05
CA THR A 37 37.20 42.76 14.36
C THR A 37 37.72 41.71 15.33
N GLN A 38 37.35 40.46 15.13
CA GLN A 38 38.24 39.32 15.47
C GLN A 38 38.14 38.30 14.34
N GLN A 39 39.23 38.16 13.61
CA GLN A 39 39.53 37.03 12.75
C GLN A 39 39.67 35.78 13.63
N GLY A 40 38.92 34.79 13.38
CA GLY A 40 39.05 33.46 13.92
C GLY A 40 38.53 32.46 12.90
N ASN A 41 39.46 31.81 12.21
CA ASN A 41 39.23 30.68 11.35
C ASN A 41 38.29 29.65 12.01
N GLN A 42 37.15 29.44 11.40
CA GLN A 42 36.51 28.13 11.44
C GLN A 42 35.81 27.93 10.09
N ALA A 43 36.55 27.34 9.16
CA ALA A 43 35.96 26.56 8.08
C ALA A 43 35.31 25.31 8.75
N ALA A 44 34.13 25.51 9.36
CA ALA A 44 33.31 24.42 9.84
C ALA A 44 32.65 23.79 8.61
N ASN A 45 33.16 22.70 8.28
CA ASN A 45 32.64 21.56 7.53
C ASN A 45 31.16 21.65 7.16
N ARG A 46 30.89 22.08 5.92
CA ARG A 46 29.59 21.91 5.26
C ARG A 46 29.49 20.53 4.60
N SER A 47 30.00 19.48 5.24
CA SER A 47 30.01 18.12 4.69
C SER A 47 29.13 17.11 5.42
N ASP A 48 28.29 17.53 6.38
CA ASP A 48 27.46 16.57 7.16
C ASP A 48 25.94 16.71 6.95
N GLN A 49 25.49 17.22 5.80
CA GLN A 49 24.06 17.23 5.46
C GLN A 49 23.62 16.09 4.52
N ASN A 50 24.49 15.12 4.26
CA ASN A 50 24.13 13.86 3.60
C ASN A 50 24.18 12.67 4.58
N ALA A 51 23.60 12.81 5.75
CA ALA A 51 23.28 11.63 6.53
C ALA A 51 22.25 10.82 5.72
N GLU A 52 22.69 9.70 5.17
CA GLU A 52 21.82 8.76 4.48
C GLU A 52 20.75 8.30 5.46
N ALA A 53 19.52 8.83 5.34
CA ALA A 53 18.40 8.32 6.09
C ALA A 53 18.05 6.93 5.55
N TRP A 54 17.63 6.07 6.44
CA TRP A 54 17.18 4.71 6.11
C TRP A 54 15.69 4.61 6.29
N THR A 55 15.03 3.78 5.47
CA THR A 55 13.60 3.54 5.57
C THR A 55 13.30 2.05 5.40
N CYS A 56 12.14 1.64 5.87
CA CYS A 56 11.66 0.29 5.61
C CYS A 56 10.87 0.28 4.29
N PRO A 57 11.13 -0.65 3.37
CA PRO A 57 10.35 -0.80 2.14
C PRO A 57 8.83 -0.95 2.40
N MET A 58 8.48 -1.60 3.52
CA MET A 58 7.09 -1.82 3.94
C MET A 58 6.50 -0.67 4.77
N HIS A 59 7.36 0.18 5.37
CA HIS A 59 6.96 1.30 6.22
C HIS A 59 7.73 2.55 5.80
N PRO A 60 7.48 3.08 4.59
CA PRO A 60 8.29 4.16 4.01
C PRO A 60 8.16 5.49 4.76
N TYR A 61 7.17 5.62 5.63
CA TYR A 61 7.00 6.76 6.55
C TYR A 61 7.94 6.70 7.77
N LEU A 62 8.57 5.55 8.05
CA LEU A 62 9.57 5.43 9.11
C LEU A 62 10.94 5.83 8.58
N ARG A 63 11.63 6.69 9.33
CA ARG A 63 12.99 7.14 9.05
C ARG A 63 13.92 6.74 10.18
N PHE A 64 15.12 6.30 9.79
CA PHE A 64 16.16 5.88 10.71
C PHE A 64 17.50 6.51 10.28
N ASP A 65 18.34 6.83 11.23
CA ASP A 65 19.65 7.45 10.98
C ASP A 65 20.74 6.41 10.69
N THR A 66 20.43 5.13 10.86
CA THR A 66 21.38 4.03 10.67
C THR A 66 20.74 2.85 9.96
N PRO A 67 21.53 2.06 9.20
CA PRO A 67 21.06 0.80 8.63
C PRO A 67 20.70 -0.19 9.75
N GLY A 68 19.81 -1.14 9.43
CA GLY A 68 19.37 -2.13 10.41
C GLY A 68 18.13 -2.87 9.94
N LYS A 69 17.35 -3.32 10.92
CA LYS A 69 16.04 -3.95 10.67
C LYS A 69 14.91 -3.05 11.15
N CYS A 70 13.82 -3.04 10.41
CA CYS A 70 12.63 -2.32 10.78
C CYS A 70 12.03 -2.91 12.07
N PRO A 71 11.83 -2.10 13.14
CA PRO A 71 11.27 -2.61 14.39
C PRO A 71 9.81 -3.06 14.27
N LYS A 72 9.11 -2.66 13.19
CA LYS A 72 7.71 -3.04 12.96
C LYS A 72 7.54 -4.36 12.22
N CYS A 73 8.43 -4.68 11.27
CA CYS A 73 8.26 -5.87 10.42
C CYS A 73 9.52 -6.72 10.26
N GLY A 74 10.64 -6.35 10.89
CA GLY A 74 11.90 -7.09 10.80
C GLY A 74 12.67 -6.98 9.49
N MET A 75 12.09 -6.34 8.44
CA MET A 75 12.76 -6.17 7.15
C MET A 75 14.02 -5.32 7.27
N THR A 76 15.03 -5.64 6.45
CA THR A 76 16.22 -4.82 6.32
C THR A 76 15.85 -3.44 5.81
N LEU A 77 16.37 -2.41 6.48
CA LEU A 77 16.20 -1.04 6.06
C LEU A 77 17.02 -0.78 4.79
N VAL A 78 16.49 0.08 3.93
CA VAL A 78 17.12 0.54 2.69
C VAL A 78 17.41 2.03 2.77
N PRO A 79 18.43 2.56 2.06
CA PRO A 79 18.69 3.99 2.01
C PRO A 79 17.43 4.76 1.55
N ALA A 80 17.05 5.78 2.29
CA ALA A 80 16.01 6.71 1.90
C ALA A 80 16.67 7.92 1.23
N ASN A 81 16.42 8.14 -0.04
CA ASN A 81 16.91 9.34 -0.71
C ASN A 81 16.01 10.53 -0.33
N PRO A 82 16.47 11.47 0.52
CA PRO A 82 15.66 12.60 0.94
C PRO A 82 15.41 13.60 -0.19
N SER A 83 16.12 13.48 -1.30
CA SER A 83 16.03 14.42 -2.43
C SER A 83 14.85 14.13 -3.36
N ILE A 84 14.21 12.93 -3.21
CA ILE A 84 13.08 12.52 -4.06
C ILE A 84 11.88 12.19 -3.18
N LEU A 85 11.29 13.22 -2.59
CA LEU A 85 10.05 13.12 -1.79
C LEU A 85 8.79 13.17 -2.66
N GLY A 86 8.93 13.13 -3.98
CA GLY A 86 7.80 13.18 -4.90
C GLY A 86 7.06 11.85 -5.00
N ILE A 87 5.77 11.92 -5.22
CA ILE A 87 4.95 10.76 -5.58
C ILE A 87 5.14 10.48 -7.06
N TYR A 88 5.64 9.29 -7.39
CA TYR A 88 5.79 8.87 -8.78
C TYR A 88 4.43 8.75 -9.46
N ASN A 89 4.42 8.95 -10.77
CA ASN A 89 3.21 8.76 -11.56
C ASN A 89 3.19 7.34 -12.14
N VAL A 90 2.02 6.71 -12.13
CA VAL A 90 1.78 5.43 -12.79
C VAL A 90 0.83 5.62 -13.96
N ASN A 91 1.28 5.27 -15.16
CA ASN A 91 0.48 5.22 -16.37
C ASN A 91 0.11 3.76 -16.63
N LEU A 92 -1.18 3.46 -16.58
CA LEU A 92 -1.71 2.14 -16.89
C LEU A 92 -2.37 2.14 -18.28
N ARG A 93 -1.88 1.26 -19.15
CA ARG A 93 -2.56 0.93 -20.41
C ARG A 93 -3.13 -0.48 -20.31
N VAL A 94 -4.38 -0.63 -20.72
CA VAL A 94 -5.10 -1.91 -20.72
C VAL A 94 -5.37 -2.31 -22.17
N THR A 95 -5.12 -3.55 -22.52
CA THR A 95 -5.36 -4.07 -23.87
C THR A 95 -6.13 -5.40 -23.78
N PRO A 96 -7.29 -5.53 -24.44
CA PRO A 96 -7.99 -4.49 -25.22
C PRO A 96 -8.53 -3.35 -24.32
N ASP A 97 -8.77 -2.17 -24.90
CA ASP A 97 -9.28 -0.98 -24.19
C ASP A 97 -10.67 -1.21 -23.58
N VAL A 98 -11.47 -2.07 -24.21
CA VAL A 98 -12.78 -2.50 -23.69
C VAL A 98 -12.58 -3.78 -22.89
N VAL A 99 -12.53 -3.65 -21.59
CA VAL A 99 -12.31 -4.75 -20.64
C VAL A 99 -13.61 -5.51 -20.41
N ARG A 100 -13.74 -6.72 -20.94
CA ARG A 100 -14.90 -7.58 -20.69
C ARG A 100 -14.66 -8.55 -19.54
N VAL A 101 -15.71 -8.81 -18.80
CA VAL A 101 -15.70 -9.76 -17.68
C VAL A 101 -15.29 -11.15 -18.18
N GLY A 102 -14.33 -11.76 -17.49
CA GLY A 102 -13.86 -13.12 -17.80
C GLY A 102 -12.93 -13.23 -19.00
N GLU A 103 -12.69 -12.14 -19.74
CA GLU A 103 -11.74 -12.13 -20.85
C GLU A 103 -10.34 -11.76 -20.35
N ARG A 104 -9.32 -12.28 -21.06
CA ARG A 104 -7.93 -11.93 -20.79
C ARG A 104 -7.63 -10.50 -21.20
N VAL A 105 -7.00 -9.76 -20.32
CA VAL A 105 -6.51 -8.40 -20.56
C VAL A 105 -5.02 -8.33 -20.25
N LYS A 106 -4.28 -7.56 -21.02
CA LYS A 106 -2.90 -7.20 -20.75
C LYS A 106 -2.88 -5.85 -20.06
N LEU A 107 -2.27 -5.80 -18.90
CA LEU A 107 -1.94 -4.57 -18.18
C LEU A 107 -0.49 -4.19 -18.48
N THR A 108 -0.27 -2.94 -18.89
CA THR A 108 1.06 -2.38 -19.13
C THR A 108 1.22 -1.16 -18.26
N PHE A 109 2.23 -1.17 -17.40
CA PHE A 109 2.54 -0.11 -16.46
C PHE A 109 3.81 0.63 -16.87
N GLU A 110 3.76 1.94 -16.81
CA GLU A 110 4.90 2.82 -16.94
C GLU A 110 4.95 3.72 -15.70
N PHE A 111 6.11 3.80 -15.05
CA PHE A 111 6.32 4.65 -13.90
C PHE A 111 7.17 5.86 -14.33
N CYS A 112 6.79 7.06 -13.88
CA CYS A 112 7.47 8.28 -14.23
C CYS A 112 7.83 9.10 -12.99
N GLU A 113 8.99 9.74 -13.05
CA GLU A 113 9.45 10.67 -12.01
C GLU A 113 8.44 11.82 -11.85
N PRO A 114 8.20 12.29 -10.60
CA PRO A 114 7.15 13.28 -10.32
C PRO A 114 7.36 14.60 -11.03
N ASP A 115 8.60 15.14 -11.05
CA ASP A 115 8.89 16.48 -11.53
C ASP A 115 9.27 16.52 -13.02
N SER A 116 10.04 15.54 -13.46
CA SER A 116 10.57 15.49 -14.82
C SER A 116 9.63 14.80 -15.81
N GLY A 117 8.73 13.94 -15.30
CA GLY A 117 7.93 13.04 -16.12
C GLY A 117 8.75 11.97 -16.85
N LYS A 118 10.05 11.88 -16.56
CA LYS A 118 10.95 10.90 -17.16
C LYS A 118 10.58 9.50 -16.68
N ARG A 119 10.61 8.54 -17.60
CA ARG A 119 10.35 7.15 -17.29
C ARG A 119 11.39 6.58 -16.34
N VAL A 120 10.93 5.91 -15.30
CA VAL A 120 11.76 5.13 -14.38
C VAL A 120 12.13 3.81 -15.05
N THR A 121 13.41 3.50 -15.10
CA THR A 121 13.94 2.28 -15.73
C THR A 121 14.71 1.38 -14.78
N MET A 122 14.89 1.82 -13.54
CA MET A 122 15.59 1.04 -12.51
C MET A 122 14.72 0.89 -11.26
N PHE A 123 14.57 -0.35 -10.82
CA PHE A 123 13.79 -0.72 -9.64
C PHE A 123 14.60 -1.64 -8.74
N SER A 124 14.44 -1.46 -7.44
CA SER A 124 15.00 -2.36 -6.44
C SER A 124 13.97 -3.45 -6.08
N PRO A 125 14.40 -4.70 -5.93
CA PRO A 125 13.48 -5.76 -5.57
C PRO A 125 13.02 -5.63 -4.12
N THR A 126 11.76 -5.92 -3.88
CA THR A 126 11.18 -6.16 -2.57
C THR A 126 10.70 -7.62 -2.55
N HIS A 127 11.16 -8.42 -1.60
CA HIS A 127 10.82 -9.85 -1.53
C HIS A 127 10.90 -10.56 -2.90
N THR A 128 12.08 -10.49 -3.51
CA THR A 128 12.43 -11.15 -4.79
C THR A 128 11.72 -10.62 -6.04
N LYS A 129 10.82 -9.65 -5.92
CA LYS A 129 10.09 -9.06 -7.06
C LYS A 129 10.33 -7.56 -7.16
N LEU A 130 10.41 -7.07 -8.39
CA LEU A 130 10.52 -5.63 -8.67
C LEU A 130 9.17 -4.90 -8.54
N PHE A 131 8.06 -5.64 -8.64
CA PHE A 131 6.72 -5.10 -8.62
C PHE A 131 5.74 -6.12 -8.03
N HIS A 132 5.08 -5.75 -6.91
CA HIS A 132 3.93 -6.46 -6.37
C HIS A 132 2.66 -5.75 -6.82
N LEU A 133 1.83 -6.45 -7.59
CA LEU A 133 0.59 -5.92 -8.12
C LEU A 133 -0.59 -6.59 -7.43
N PHE A 134 -1.41 -5.78 -6.75
CA PHE A 134 -2.68 -6.26 -6.22
C PHE A 134 -3.82 -5.70 -7.07
N VAL A 135 -4.70 -6.61 -7.50
CA VAL A 135 -5.91 -6.29 -8.27
C VAL A 135 -7.10 -6.73 -7.44
N VAL A 136 -7.85 -5.76 -6.91
CA VAL A 136 -8.94 -6.02 -5.97
C VAL A 136 -10.22 -5.39 -6.49
N SER A 137 -11.30 -6.17 -6.62
CA SER A 137 -12.61 -5.60 -6.95
C SER A 137 -13.07 -4.65 -5.84
N GLN A 138 -13.79 -3.60 -6.19
CA GLN A 138 -14.20 -2.58 -5.22
C GLN A 138 -15.08 -3.14 -4.09
N ASP A 139 -15.86 -4.19 -4.38
CA ASP A 139 -16.61 -4.96 -3.38
C ASP A 139 -15.76 -5.93 -2.56
N MET A 140 -14.45 -5.98 -2.84
CA MET A 140 -13.47 -6.88 -2.21
C MET A 140 -13.80 -8.38 -2.33
N ALA A 141 -14.64 -8.78 -3.27
CA ALA A 141 -14.96 -10.18 -3.53
C ALA A 141 -13.89 -10.88 -4.37
N SER A 142 -13.17 -10.13 -5.22
CA SER A 142 -12.06 -10.64 -6.03
C SER A 142 -10.74 -10.04 -5.57
N PHE A 143 -9.75 -10.89 -5.41
CA PHE A 143 -8.40 -10.54 -4.98
C PHE A 143 -7.38 -11.28 -5.84
N GLN A 144 -6.38 -10.56 -6.34
CA GLN A 144 -5.22 -11.13 -7.02
C GLN A 144 -3.96 -10.45 -6.51
N HIS A 145 -2.94 -11.25 -6.20
CA HIS A 145 -1.58 -10.81 -5.93
C HIS A 145 -0.69 -11.41 -7.02
N ILE A 146 -0.26 -10.59 -7.95
CA ILE A 146 0.44 -11.00 -9.18
C ILE A 146 1.66 -10.11 -9.42
N HIS A 147 2.59 -10.57 -10.27
CA HIS A 147 3.90 -9.92 -10.44
C HIS A 147 4.16 -9.65 -11.91
N PRO A 148 3.99 -8.40 -12.37
CA PRO A 148 4.30 -8.01 -13.73
C PRO A 148 5.77 -8.24 -14.08
N VAL A 149 6.02 -8.59 -15.34
CA VAL A 149 7.36 -8.78 -15.89
C VAL A 149 7.91 -7.43 -16.34
N PHE A 150 9.16 -7.15 -15.98
CA PHE A 150 9.88 -5.97 -16.45
C PHE A 150 10.36 -6.17 -17.86
N GLU A 151 10.00 -5.27 -18.74
CA GLU A 151 10.31 -5.32 -20.17
C GLU A 151 11.55 -4.45 -20.51
N LYS A 152 12.17 -4.75 -21.65
CA LYS A 152 13.38 -4.05 -22.12
C LYS A 152 13.16 -2.54 -22.36
N ASP A 153 11.93 -2.14 -22.61
CA ASP A 153 11.55 -0.74 -22.83
C ASP A 153 11.27 0.04 -21.54
N GLY A 154 11.47 -0.59 -20.37
CA GLY A 154 11.26 0.02 -19.06
C GLY A 154 9.81 -0.03 -18.59
N THR A 155 8.93 -0.73 -19.26
CA THR A 155 7.56 -1.00 -18.80
C THR A 155 7.47 -2.29 -18.03
N PHE A 156 6.36 -2.49 -17.31
CA PHE A 156 5.99 -3.77 -16.75
C PHE A 156 4.73 -4.28 -17.41
N THR A 157 4.67 -5.57 -17.73
CA THR A 157 3.50 -6.19 -18.37
C THR A 157 3.02 -7.43 -17.63
N ILE A 158 1.72 -7.65 -17.64
CA ILE A 158 1.09 -8.87 -17.15
C ILE A 158 -0.26 -9.11 -17.81
N ASP A 159 -0.56 -10.37 -18.10
CA ASP A 159 -1.89 -10.80 -18.51
C ASP A 159 -2.68 -11.22 -17.27
N THR A 160 -3.93 -10.78 -17.18
CA THR A 160 -4.85 -11.17 -16.11
C THR A 160 -6.28 -11.30 -16.62
N VAL A 161 -7.19 -11.72 -15.74
CA VAL A 161 -8.63 -11.83 -16.01
C VAL A 161 -9.36 -11.14 -14.87
N LEU A 162 -10.32 -10.29 -15.19
CA LEU A 162 -11.23 -9.68 -14.22
C LEU A 162 -12.54 -10.49 -14.18
N PRO A 163 -12.75 -11.33 -13.14
CA PRO A 163 -13.80 -12.36 -13.18
C PRO A 163 -15.20 -11.83 -12.99
N ASN A 164 -15.36 -10.65 -12.39
CA ASN A 164 -16.68 -10.08 -12.06
C ASN A 164 -16.87 -8.71 -12.72
N PRO A 165 -18.11 -8.28 -12.98
CA PRO A 165 -18.37 -6.92 -13.42
C PRO A 165 -18.10 -5.95 -12.27
N GLY A 166 -17.43 -4.82 -12.55
CA GLY A 166 -17.18 -3.83 -11.50
C GLY A 166 -15.99 -2.93 -11.76
N VAL A 167 -15.66 -2.18 -10.72
CA VAL A 167 -14.43 -1.41 -10.59
C VAL A 167 -13.40 -2.29 -9.89
N TYR A 168 -12.21 -2.33 -10.44
CA TYR A 168 -11.05 -2.97 -9.84
C TYR A 168 -10.03 -1.91 -9.44
N LYS A 169 -9.72 -1.83 -8.16
CA LYS A 169 -8.61 -1.03 -7.64
C LYS A 169 -7.32 -1.78 -7.90
N ILE A 170 -6.35 -1.04 -8.40
CA ILE A 170 -5.01 -1.51 -8.76
C ILE A 170 -4.03 -0.85 -7.78
N TYR A 171 -3.30 -1.66 -7.02
CA TYR A 171 -2.26 -1.20 -6.12
C TYR A 171 -0.91 -1.66 -6.66
N ALA A 172 -0.12 -0.71 -7.10
CA ALA A 172 1.19 -0.92 -7.66
C ALA A 172 2.25 -0.63 -6.58
N ASP A 173 2.76 -1.69 -5.95
CA ASP A 173 3.78 -1.61 -4.90
C ASP A 173 5.16 -1.82 -5.55
N VAL A 174 5.92 -0.73 -5.66
CA VAL A 174 7.19 -0.66 -6.37
C VAL A 174 8.24 0.12 -5.58
N TYR A 175 9.50 -0.19 -5.85
CA TYR A 175 10.62 0.55 -5.32
C TYR A 175 11.51 1.08 -6.45
N PRO A 176 11.28 2.32 -6.95
CA PRO A 176 12.21 3.00 -7.84
C PRO A 176 13.59 3.12 -7.18
N SER A 177 14.67 2.68 -7.86
CA SER A 177 16.00 2.57 -7.23
C SER A 177 16.57 3.90 -6.74
N GLU A 178 16.19 5.02 -7.37
CA GLU A 178 16.61 6.37 -6.98
C GLU A 178 15.57 7.09 -6.11
N GLY A 179 14.52 6.38 -5.68
CA GLY A 179 13.41 6.95 -4.92
C GLY A 179 13.16 6.26 -3.60
N THR A 180 11.90 6.31 -3.16
CA THR A 180 11.41 5.60 -2.00
C THR A 180 10.39 4.53 -2.43
N PRO A 181 10.25 3.43 -1.67
CA PRO A 181 9.16 2.48 -1.89
C PRO A 181 7.81 3.19 -1.87
N GLN A 182 6.95 2.89 -2.83
CA GLN A 182 5.64 3.52 -2.97
C GLN A 182 4.57 2.53 -3.40
N VAL A 183 3.36 2.77 -2.92
CA VAL A 183 2.16 2.11 -3.41
C VAL A 183 1.35 3.11 -4.20
N LEU A 184 1.32 2.95 -5.52
CA LEU A 184 0.60 3.81 -6.43
C LEU A 184 -0.74 3.18 -6.78
N GLN A 185 -1.81 3.98 -6.76
CA GLN A 185 -3.16 3.47 -6.98
C GLN A 185 -3.72 3.97 -8.31
N THR A 186 -4.40 3.07 -9.00
CA THR A 186 -5.20 3.37 -10.18
C THR A 186 -6.40 2.40 -10.24
N SER A 187 -7.20 2.45 -11.28
CA SER A 187 -8.36 1.57 -11.39
C SER A 187 -8.67 1.16 -12.83
N VAL A 188 -9.33 0.02 -12.97
CA VAL A 188 -9.89 -0.49 -14.22
C VAL A 188 -11.36 -0.78 -14.02
N VAL A 189 -12.19 -0.44 -14.99
CA VAL A 189 -13.64 -0.69 -14.95
C VAL A 189 -14.01 -1.65 -16.07
N THR A 190 -14.78 -2.68 -15.74
CA THR A 190 -15.25 -3.62 -16.75
C THR A 190 -16.40 -3.02 -17.58
N ALA A 191 -16.45 -3.40 -18.86
CA ALA A 191 -17.47 -2.91 -19.78
C ALA A 191 -18.89 -3.25 -19.31
N GLY A 192 -19.78 -2.30 -19.48
CA GLY A 192 -21.20 -2.47 -19.12
C GLY A 192 -21.51 -2.27 -17.63
N TYR A 193 -20.51 -2.04 -16.79
CA TYR A 193 -20.75 -1.71 -15.39
C TYR A 193 -21.38 -0.31 -15.27
N ARG A 194 -22.52 -0.21 -14.59
CA ARG A 194 -23.29 1.03 -14.45
C ARG A 194 -23.75 1.32 -13.02
N THR A 195 -23.29 0.54 -12.06
CA THR A 195 -23.66 0.74 -10.66
C THR A 195 -22.94 1.98 -10.12
N ASP A 196 -23.60 2.72 -9.27
CA ASP A 196 -22.97 3.82 -8.53
C ASP A 196 -21.78 3.32 -7.71
N LEU A 197 -20.69 4.09 -7.75
CA LEU A 197 -19.43 3.73 -7.08
C LEU A 197 -19.60 3.53 -5.56
N PHE A 198 -20.44 4.33 -4.93
CA PHE A 198 -20.69 4.20 -3.49
C PHE A 198 -21.48 2.94 -3.16
N SER A 199 -22.44 2.56 -4.00
CA SER A 199 -23.22 1.33 -3.84
C SER A 199 -22.41 0.06 -4.04
N SER A 200 -21.21 0.15 -4.61
CA SER A 200 -20.29 -0.96 -4.82
C SER A 200 -19.22 -1.10 -3.73
N LEU A 201 -19.21 -0.22 -2.74
CA LEU A 201 -18.31 -0.36 -1.58
C LEU A 201 -18.71 -1.60 -0.77
N PRO A 202 -17.72 -2.35 -0.24
CA PRO A 202 -18.01 -3.56 0.51
C PRO A 202 -18.68 -3.22 1.84
N ASN A 203 -19.72 -3.97 2.18
CA ASN A 203 -20.26 -3.95 3.53
C ASN A 203 -19.52 -4.98 4.38
N LEU A 204 -18.31 -4.63 4.83
CA LEU A 204 -17.49 -5.52 5.64
C LEU A 204 -18.04 -5.61 7.07
N VAL A 205 -18.36 -6.83 7.48
CA VAL A 205 -18.69 -7.14 8.88
C VAL A 205 -17.49 -7.87 9.48
N PRO A 206 -16.92 -7.43 10.62
CA PRO A 206 -15.85 -8.13 11.29
C PRO A 206 -16.20 -9.58 11.58
N ASP A 207 -15.27 -10.48 11.33
CA ASP A 207 -15.42 -11.89 11.65
C ASP A 207 -15.51 -12.06 13.18
N LYS A 208 -16.43 -12.90 13.65
CA LYS A 208 -16.58 -13.25 15.07
C LYS A 208 -15.68 -14.40 15.49
N LEU A 209 -15.26 -15.20 14.52
CA LEU A 209 -14.39 -16.34 14.71
C LEU A 209 -13.27 -16.29 13.67
N PHE A 210 -12.05 -16.28 14.14
CA PHE A 210 -10.85 -16.22 13.29
C PHE A 210 -10.32 -17.63 12.99
N LEU A 211 -11.22 -18.47 12.51
CA LEU A 211 -10.98 -19.86 12.14
C LEU A 211 -11.69 -20.15 10.84
N LYS A 212 -10.95 -20.53 9.79
CA LYS A 212 -11.52 -20.90 8.48
C LYS A 212 -10.82 -22.14 7.93
N ALA A 213 -11.57 -22.93 7.18
CA ALA A 213 -11.02 -24.01 6.36
C ALA A 213 -11.06 -23.58 4.88
N VAL A 214 -9.94 -23.69 4.20
CA VAL A 214 -9.77 -23.33 2.79
C VAL A 214 -8.77 -24.26 2.14
N ASP A 215 -9.09 -24.79 0.97
CA ASP A 215 -8.21 -25.62 0.13
C ASP A 215 -7.51 -26.78 0.86
N GLY A 216 -8.20 -27.39 1.82
CA GLY A 216 -7.67 -28.50 2.61
C GLY A 216 -6.80 -28.09 3.79
N MET A 217 -6.70 -26.82 4.08
CA MET A 217 -6.00 -26.27 5.24
C MET A 217 -6.99 -25.58 6.18
N ARG A 218 -6.87 -25.81 7.46
CA ARG A 218 -7.57 -25.10 8.53
C ARG A 218 -6.62 -24.04 9.08
N VAL A 219 -7.07 -22.82 9.12
CA VAL A 219 -6.32 -21.63 9.51
C VAL A 219 -6.94 -21.03 10.75
N ASP A 220 -6.22 -21.03 11.86
CA ASP A 220 -6.58 -20.38 13.12
C ASP A 220 -5.72 -19.13 13.28
N VAL A 221 -6.35 -17.97 13.57
CA VAL A 221 -5.65 -16.68 13.67
C VAL A 221 -5.84 -16.09 15.06
N LYS A 222 -4.74 -15.62 15.64
CA LYS A 222 -4.71 -14.90 16.91
C LYS A 222 -4.05 -13.53 16.74
N PHE A 223 -4.56 -12.55 17.48
CA PHE A 223 -4.06 -11.19 17.49
C PHE A 223 -3.50 -10.84 18.87
N ASP A 224 -2.37 -10.16 18.88
CA ASP A 224 -1.76 -9.63 20.10
C ASP A 224 -1.31 -8.16 19.84
N PRO A 225 -1.95 -7.17 20.51
CA PRO A 225 -3.06 -7.31 21.46
C PRO A 225 -4.37 -7.79 20.78
N THR A 226 -5.24 -8.43 21.56
CA THR A 226 -6.55 -8.94 21.07
C THR A 226 -7.45 -7.79 20.61
N GLU A 227 -7.38 -6.64 21.30
CA GLU A 227 -8.02 -5.39 20.88
C GLU A 227 -7.04 -4.64 19.97
N MET A 228 -7.39 -4.59 18.69
CA MET A 228 -6.58 -3.93 17.68
C MET A 228 -6.85 -2.43 17.71
N LEU A 229 -5.84 -1.64 18.07
CA LEU A 229 -5.90 -0.19 18.09
C LEU A 229 -5.19 0.40 16.86
N ALA A 230 -5.81 1.39 16.24
CA ALA A 230 -5.21 2.11 15.11
C ALA A 230 -3.89 2.77 15.54
N GLY A 231 -2.90 2.77 14.65
CA GLY A 231 -1.58 3.33 14.91
C GLY A 231 -0.71 2.54 15.91
N GLN A 232 -1.17 1.39 16.42
CA GLN A 232 -0.40 0.56 17.35
C GLN A 232 0.15 -0.71 16.68
N PRO A 233 1.30 -1.20 17.13
CA PRO A 233 1.84 -2.49 16.69
C PRO A 233 0.87 -3.63 16.96
N LEU A 234 0.73 -4.53 16.01
CA LEU A 234 -0.13 -5.69 16.05
C LEU A 234 0.64 -6.92 15.58
N SER A 235 0.70 -7.96 16.40
CA SER A 235 1.19 -9.28 16.03
C SER A 235 0.01 -10.16 15.61
N ILE A 236 0.12 -10.84 14.47
CA ILE A 236 -0.91 -11.69 13.88
C ILE A 236 -0.31 -13.09 13.69
N SER A 237 -0.73 -14.02 14.51
CA SER A 237 -0.24 -15.40 14.53
C SER A 237 -1.22 -16.33 13.84
N PHE A 238 -0.76 -17.03 12.83
CA PHE A 238 -1.51 -18.07 12.12
C PHE A 238 -1.03 -19.43 12.57
N HIS A 239 -1.96 -20.31 12.98
CA HIS A 239 -1.72 -21.72 13.23
C HIS A 239 -2.42 -22.54 12.15
N LEU A 240 -1.67 -23.37 11.45
CA LEU A 240 -2.11 -24.08 10.26
C LEU A 240 -2.19 -25.59 10.53
N THR A 241 -3.34 -26.18 10.27
CA THR A 241 -3.55 -27.63 10.38
C THR A 241 -4.14 -28.18 9.09
N ASP A 242 -3.85 -29.43 8.79
CA ASP A 242 -4.49 -30.13 7.68
C ASP A 242 -5.97 -30.35 8.00
N ALA A 243 -6.86 -29.89 7.12
CA ALA A 243 -8.29 -29.92 7.40
C ALA A 243 -8.88 -31.34 7.45
N LYS A 244 -8.20 -32.34 6.86
CA LYS A 244 -8.66 -33.72 6.81
C LYS A 244 -8.15 -34.54 8.00
N THR A 245 -6.87 -34.38 8.35
CA THR A 245 -6.23 -35.18 9.41
C THR A 245 -6.25 -34.51 10.77
N GLY A 246 -6.34 -33.15 10.79
CA GLY A 246 -6.19 -32.34 12.00
C GLY A 246 -4.75 -32.15 12.46
N GLU A 247 -3.78 -32.76 11.75
CA GLU A 247 -2.36 -32.62 12.09
C GLU A 247 -1.80 -31.24 11.73
N PRO A 248 -0.81 -30.75 12.49
CA PRO A 248 -0.12 -29.51 12.16
C PRO A 248 0.55 -29.57 10.78
N VAL A 249 0.48 -28.47 10.04
CA VAL A 249 1.13 -28.33 8.71
C VAL A 249 2.60 -27.99 8.90
N HIS A 250 3.50 -28.85 8.46
CA HIS A 250 4.96 -28.65 8.47
C HIS A 250 5.56 -28.62 7.06
N ASP A 251 4.73 -28.61 6.03
CA ASP A 251 5.10 -28.70 4.62
C ASP A 251 4.73 -27.43 3.83
N LEU A 252 4.77 -26.27 4.50
CA LEU A 252 4.73 -25.00 3.79
C LEU A 252 6.02 -24.80 3.01
N HIS A 253 5.91 -24.25 1.82
CA HIS A 253 7.06 -23.80 1.03
C HIS A 253 7.10 -22.29 1.01
N PRO A 254 8.29 -21.69 0.93
CA PRO A 254 8.40 -20.25 0.71
C PRO A 254 7.67 -19.83 -0.57
N TYR A 255 6.97 -18.71 -0.48
CA TYR A 255 6.36 -18.03 -1.60
C TYR A 255 6.98 -16.64 -1.71
N LEU A 256 7.66 -16.36 -2.82
CA LEU A 256 8.34 -15.08 -3.06
C LEU A 256 9.31 -14.66 -1.93
N GLY A 257 10.08 -15.62 -1.43
CA GLY A 257 11.08 -15.37 -0.39
C GLY A 257 10.53 -15.17 1.02
N ALA A 258 9.26 -15.54 1.26
CA ALA A 258 8.63 -15.48 2.58
C ALA A 258 7.74 -16.69 2.86
N TRP A 259 7.48 -17.02 4.13
CA TRP A 259 6.56 -18.09 4.55
C TRP A 259 5.08 -17.78 4.29
N GLY A 260 4.78 -16.56 3.87
CA GLY A 260 3.46 -16.11 3.49
C GLY A 260 3.45 -14.64 3.09
N HIS A 261 2.34 -14.18 2.52
CA HIS A 261 2.12 -12.77 2.16
C HIS A 261 0.75 -12.35 2.66
N MET A 262 0.66 -11.14 3.19
CA MET A 262 -0.58 -10.60 3.72
C MET A 262 -0.84 -9.20 3.18
N LEU A 263 -2.04 -8.98 2.67
CA LEU A 263 -2.58 -7.66 2.36
C LEU A 263 -3.77 -7.37 3.26
N MET A 264 -3.81 -6.18 3.83
CA MET A 264 -5.00 -5.63 4.47
C MET A 264 -5.39 -4.32 3.80
N LEU A 265 -6.67 -4.18 3.49
CA LEU A 265 -7.26 -2.95 2.96
C LEU A 265 -8.41 -2.51 3.84
N SER A 266 -8.48 -1.19 4.13
CA SER A 266 -9.66 -0.57 4.74
C SER A 266 -10.89 -0.75 3.82
N ALA A 267 -12.09 -0.72 4.36
CA ALA A 267 -13.32 -0.94 3.61
C ALA A 267 -13.51 0.02 2.42
N ASP A 268 -12.98 1.24 2.50
CA ASP A 268 -12.94 2.19 1.39
C ASP A 268 -11.78 1.95 0.41
N GLY A 269 -10.82 1.06 0.78
CA GLY A 269 -9.64 0.71 0.01
C GLY A 269 -8.63 1.86 -0.08
N VAL A 270 -8.59 2.75 0.90
CA VAL A 270 -7.61 3.84 1.01
C VAL A 270 -6.37 3.37 1.76
N ASP A 271 -6.58 2.76 2.95
CA ASP A 271 -5.47 2.23 3.73
C ASP A 271 -5.02 0.89 3.18
N TYR A 272 -3.74 0.80 2.98
CA TYR A 272 -3.06 -0.36 2.42
C TYR A 272 -1.95 -0.80 3.37
N VAL A 273 -2.00 -2.06 3.80
CA VAL A 273 -0.97 -2.67 4.64
C VAL A 273 -0.55 -4.00 4.02
N HIS A 274 0.64 -4.03 3.45
CA HIS A 274 1.27 -5.25 2.94
C HIS A 274 2.29 -5.72 3.97
N SER A 275 2.22 -6.97 4.40
CA SER A 275 3.09 -7.52 5.43
C SER A 275 3.58 -8.92 5.10
N HIS A 276 4.72 -9.26 5.67
CA HIS A 276 5.38 -10.56 5.54
C HIS A 276 5.68 -11.13 6.93
N PRO A 277 5.87 -12.45 7.04
CA PRO A 277 6.22 -13.08 8.31
C PRO A 277 7.51 -12.50 8.90
N SER A 278 7.55 -12.46 10.23
CA SER A 278 8.74 -12.04 11.00
C SER A 278 9.91 -12.99 10.82
N GLU A 279 9.61 -14.26 10.60
CA GLU A 279 10.62 -15.29 10.33
C GLU A 279 11.08 -15.17 8.88
N MET A 280 12.39 -14.97 8.73
CA MET A 280 13.03 -14.85 7.41
C MET A 280 13.26 -16.23 6.80
N VAL A 281 12.99 -16.34 5.51
CA VAL A 281 13.42 -17.50 4.72
C VAL A 281 14.94 -17.40 4.51
N PRO A 282 15.69 -18.51 4.71
CA PRO A 282 17.14 -18.51 4.45
C PRO A 282 17.45 -18.11 3.01
N GLU A 283 18.38 -17.17 2.86
CA GLU A 283 18.91 -16.78 1.54
C GLU A 283 19.85 -17.87 1.00
N ASN A 284 19.95 -17.97 -0.33
CA ASN A 284 20.84 -18.91 -1.03
C ASN A 284 20.53 -20.41 -0.81
N VAL A 285 19.34 -20.74 -0.37
CA VAL A 285 18.82 -22.09 -0.29
C VAL A 285 17.70 -22.25 -1.31
N ASP A 286 17.65 -23.41 -1.99
CA ASP A 286 16.55 -23.69 -2.91
C ASP A 286 15.21 -23.68 -2.16
N PRO A 287 14.29 -22.75 -2.47
CA PRO A 287 13.01 -22.64 -1.78
C PRO A 287 12.17 -23.93 -1.79
N GLU A 288 12.36 -24.79 -2.78
CA GLU A 288 11.64 -26.06 -2.90
C GLU A 288 12.11 -27.11 -1.89
N THR A 289 13.28 -26.91 -1.28
CA THR A 289 13.82 -27.80 -0.25
C THR A 289 13.46 -27.35 1.17
N LEU A 290 12.90 -26.14 1.30
CA LEU A 290 12.53 -25.56 2.59
C LEU A 290 11.09 -25.93 2.95
N HIS A 291 10.91 -26.28 4.20
CA HIS A 291 9.61 -26.61 4.79
C HIS A 291 9.39 -25.81 6.06
N GLY A 292 8.21 -25.25 6.22
CA GLY A 292 7.83 -24.38 7.34
C GLY A 292 6.43 -24.67 7.89
N GLY A 293 6.01 -23.86 8.83
CA GLY A 293 4.78 -24.02 9.61
C GLY A 293 5.00 -24.85 10.87
N PRO A 294 3.96 -25.16 11.65
CA PRO A 294 2.55 -24.78 11.46
C PRO A 294 2.25 -23.33 11.83
N ASP A 295 3.17 -22.67 12.54
CA ASP A 295 2.97 -21.31 13.05
C ASP A 295 3.68 -20.29 12.15
N VAL A 296 2.93 -19.26 11.73
CA VAL A 296 3.46 -18.16 10.92
C VAL A 296 3.00 -16.84 11.53
N VAL A 297 3.95 -15.98 11.89
CA VAL A 297 3.68 -14.72 12.59
C VAL A 297 3.99 -13.53 11.72
N PHE A 298 3.01 -12.64 11.57
CA PHE A 298 3.15 -11.35 10.89
C PHE A 298 3.12 -10.22 11.91
N ASN A 299 3.81 -9.13 11.60
CA ASN A 299 3.68 -7.87 12.33
C ASN A 299 3.08 -6.81 11.41
N ALA A 300 2.13 -6.06 11.93
CA ALA A 300 1.43 -5.02 11.19
C ALA A 300 1.11 -3.81 12.07
N MET A 301 0.59 -2.78 11.46
CA MET A 301 -0.04 -1.64 12.12
C MET A 301 -1.14 -1.16 11.18
N LEU A 302 -2.36 -1.11 11.71
CA LEU A 302 -3.51 -0.55 10.99
C LEU A 302 -3.47 0.97 11.13
N PRO A 303 -3.41 1.75 10.04
CA PRO A 303 -3.19 3.20 10.13
C PRO A 303 -4.34 3.93 10.82
N GLU A 304 -5.57 3.63 10.43
CA GLU A 304 -6.78 4.32 10.85
C GLU A 304 -7.80 3.37 11.48
N PRO A 305 -8.72 3.88 12.33
CA PRO A 305 -9.83 3.08 12.84
C PRO A 305 -10.78 2.68 11.71
N GLY A 306 -11.29 1.46 11.77
CA GLY A 306 -12.20 0.99 10.74
C GLY A 306 -12.24 -0.52 10.59
N VAL A 307 -12.93 -0.97 9.56
CA VAL A 307 -12.96 -2.40 9.20
C VAL A 307 -12.04 -2.62 8.02
N TYR A 308 -11.18 -3.61 8.16
CA TYR A 308 -10.21 -4.03 7.15
C TYR A 308 -10.54 -5.44 6.68
N ARG A 309 -10.36 -5.66 5.40
CA ARG A 309 -10.30 -7.02 4.86
C ARG A 309 -8.85 -7.43 4.72
N MET A 310 -8.52 -8.54 5.37
CA MET A 310 -7.20 -9.16 5.38
C MET A 310 -7.22 -10.38 4.47
N TRP A 311 -6.32 -10.47 3.49
CA TRP A 311 -6.03 -11.67 2.73
C TRP A 311 -4.64 -12.13 3.09
N THR A 312 -4.51 -13.43 3.39
CA THR A 312 -3.21 -14.03 3.68
C THR A 312 -3.00 -15.23 2.77
N GLN A 313 -1.82 -15.32 2.20
CA GLN A 313 -1.44 -16.36 1.26
C GLN A 313 -0.34 -17.23 1.84
N PHE A 314 -0.53 -18.54 1.72
CA PHE A 314 0.45 -19.57 2.07
C PHE A 314 0.63 -20.52 0.89
N ARG A 315 1.85 -20.99 0.68
CA ARG A 315 2.14 -22.01 -0.33
C ARG A 315 2.34 -23.37 0.31
N ARG A 316 1.53 -24.35 -0.11
CA ARG A 316 1.67 -25.75 0.30
C ARG A 316 1.79 -26.61 -0.95
N GLY A 317 2.96 -27.18 -1.19
CA GLY A 317 3.28 -27.84 -2.46
C GLY A 317 3.13 -26.87 -3.64
N LEU A 318 2.33 -27.26 -4.63
CA LEU A 318 2.06 -26.42 -5.83
C LEU A 318 0.87 -25.45 -5.64
N LYS A 319 0.18 -25.51 -4.51
CA LYS A 319 -1.00 -24.68 -4.27
C LYS A 319 -0.64 -23.39 -3.54
N LEU A 320 -1.13 -22.29 -4.05
CA LEU A 320 -1.19 -21.02 -3.34
C LEU A 320 -2.57 -20.91 -2.70
N ILE A 321 -2.62 -20.98 -1.37
CA ILE A 321 -3.84 -20.97 -0.57
C ILE A 321 -4.05 -19.55 -0.08
N THR A 322 -5.22 -18.96 -0.38
CA THR A 322 -5.58 -17.61 0.07
C THR A 322 -6.74 -17.69 1.05
N VAL A 323 -6.53 -17.24 2.28
CA VAL A 323 -7.57 -17.09 3.30
C VAL A 323 -7.86 -15.62 3.54
N SER A 324 -9.11 -15.27 3.82
CA SER A 324 -9.46 -13.89 4.14
C SER A 324 -10.27 -13.78 5.42
N PHE A 325 -10.03 -12.70 6.18
CA PHE A 325 -10.78 -12.32 7.38
C PHE A 325 -11.10 -10.83 7.33
N ASN A 326 -12.20 -10.45 8.00
CA ASN A 326 -12.52 -9.06 8.26
C ASN A 326 -12.20 -8.76 9.72
N ILE A 327 -11.37 -7.76 9.95
CA ILE A 327 -10.92 -7.33 11.27
C ILE A 327 -11.33 -5.89 11.52
N ARG A 328 -11.37 -5.47 12.78
CA ARG A 328 -11.68 -4.08 13.15
C ARG A 328 -10.53 -3.47 13.95
N ALA A 329 -10.07 -2.31 13.50
CA ALA A 329 -9.22 -1.41 14.28
C ALA A 329 -10.11 -0.42 15.06
N HIS A 330 -9.81 -0.23 16.33
CA HIS A 330 -10.50 0.73 17.21
C HIS A 330 -9.68 2.00 17.36
N ASP A 331 -10.35 3.09 17.72
CA ASP A 331 -9.69 4.33 18.11
C ASP A 331 -8.84 4.14 19.38
N LEU A 332 -7.75 4.90 19.47
CA LEU A 332 -7.07 5.16 20.73
C LEU A 332 -8.01 6.03 21.60
N GLN A 333 -8.49 5.50 22.70
CA GLN A 333 -9.31 6.25 23.67
C GLN A 333 -8.43 7.15 24.54
#